data_6b2e3282cd0bd07cc386e1bd77ebf89f
#
_entry.id   6b2e3282cd0bd07cc386e1bd77ebf89f
#
_cell.length_a   1.000
_cell.length_b   1.000
_cell.length_c   1.000
_cell.angle_alpha   90.00
_cell.angle_beta   90.00
_cell.angle_gamma   90.00
#
_symmetry.space_group_name_H-M   'P 1'
#
loop_
_entity.id
_entity.type
_entity.pdbx_description
1 polymer ?
#
loop_
_entity_poly.entity_id
_entity_poly.type
_entity_poly.pdbx_seq_one_letter_code
_entity_poly.pdbx_strand_id
1 'polypeptide(L)'
;YAMTSSLVGSEMCIRDSAKSGGLGDVMLGLPHELAKIPGNEVCLFLPYYKKIKENPAYETELCAEFRVGLAWREQYAGLHKLKTKGRKKLPTVYFIDNEYYFGRDGLYGYLDDGERYAYFSKAVLDAMAVLQFYPDVIQSNDWQTAMIPVYLNAQYRGVFPYTKTVFTIHNIEYQGWANPDFFDNVLGLPESFRGILDLTGGVNMMKGAIECADAVSTVSETYAQEIRYPYYAHGLDGVLSGYWYKLVGITNGVDVSVFDPSTDPALAQNYSMENFAAGKAANKAAIQRELGLPERPEPPMMAMITRLAGHKGIDLLCYIARRLLSMDVQLVILGTGEQRFENFFRGLAAEYPDKVSAQLKFDLGLANRIYAGADVYLMPSKSEPCGLSQMNAMRYGTVPVVNATGGLKDTVPPVDPTTNTGLGYTFQSYNGDDFWGAIDRCLGLYWHDRDGWNDLIRRDMSADFSWKKPAEKYMELFHRLKG
;
A
#
# COMPACT_ATOMS: atom_id res chain seq x y z
N TYR A 1 17.72 -18.33 6.06
CA TYR A 1 16.26 -18.28 6.16
C TYR A 1 15.66 -18.25 4.76
N ALA A 2 14.79 -19.23 4.46
CA ALA A 2 14.06 -19.22 3.20
C ALA A 2 12.69 -18.60 3.44
N MET A 3 12.40 -17.47 2.81
CA MET A 3 11.13 -16.77 2.95
C MET A 3 10.42 -16.66 1.63
N THR A 4 9.12 -16.95 1.64
CA THR A 4 8.27 -16.82 0.48
C THR A 4 7.22 -15.75 0.76
N SER A 5 7.27 -14.68 0.02
CA SER A 5 6.23 -13.67 -0.01
C SER A 5 5.49 -13.79 -1.34
N SER A 6 4.21 -14.10 -1.30
CA SER A 6 3.41 -14.11 -2.51
C SER A 6 2.79 -12.74 -2.71
N LEU A 7 3.29 -12.02 -3.63
CA LEU A 7 2.77 -10.97 -4.46
C LEU A 7 3.82 -9.88 -4.77
N VAL A 8 4.06 -9.78 -6.04
CA VAL A 8 4.62 -8.71 -6.88
C VAL A 8 5.81 -7.92 -6.38
N GLY A 9 6.94 -8.06 -7.05
CA GLY A 9 7.80 -6.98 -7.40
C GLY A 9 9.27 -7.29 -7.45
N SER A 10 9.84 -7.14 -8.59
CA SER A 10 11.24 -6.76 -8.72
C SER A 10 11.36 -5.63 -9.75
N GLU A 11 12.13 -4.63 -9.38
CA GLU A 11 12.52 -3.46 -10.17
C GLU A 11 11.38 -2.57 -10.70
N MET A 12 11.72 -1.31 -10.95
CA MET A 12 10.86 -0.21 -11.38
C MET A 12 9.78 -0.57 -12.42
N CYS A 13 10.02 -1.60 -13.22
CA CYS A 13 9.13 -1.99 -14.31
C CYS A 13 7.92 -2.85 -13.89
N ILE A 14 8.02 -3.76 -12.91
CA ILE A 14 6.85 -4.51 -12.40
C ILE A 14 5.90 -3.58 -11.66
N ARG A 15 6.43 -2.59 -10.95
CA ARG A 15 5.68 -1.53 -10.30
C ARG A 15 4.71 -0.85 -11.28
N ASP A 16 5.16 -0.54 -12.49
CA ASP A 16 4.36 0.20 -13.46
C ASP A 16 3.40 -0.70 -14.26
N SER A 17 3.70 -1.99 -14.38
CA SER A 17 2.92 -2.94 -15.19
C SER A 17 1.84 -3.69 -14.41
N ALA A 18 2.01 -3.90 -13.10
CA ALA A 18 1.09 -4.69 -12.28
C ALA A 18 0.66 -4.01 -10.97
N LYS A 19 0.81 -2.68 -10.87
CA LYS A 19 0.45 -1.92 -9.67
C LYS A 19 -1.03 -1.55 -9.67
N SER A 20 -1.73 -1.89 -8.60
CA SER A 20 -3.07 -1.40 -8.30
C SER A 20 -3.20 -0.97 -6.84
N GLY A 21 -2.29 -0.06 -6.39
CA GLY A 21 -2.32 0.46 -5.02
C GLY A 21 -1.02 0.20 -4.24
N GLY A 22 -1.05 0.47 -2.93
CA GLY A 22 0.12 0.43 -2.04
C GLY A 22 0.77 -0.95 -1.89
N LEU A 23 0.03 -2.04 -2.14
CA LEU A 23 0.57 -3.40 -2.06
C LEU A 23 1.74 -3.61 -3.04
N GLY A 24 1.68 -3.01 -4.24
CA GLY A 24 2.77 -3.08 -5.21
C GLY A 24 4.08 -2.45 -4.67
N ASP A 25 4.00 -1.37 -3.91
CA ASP A 25 5.17 -0.73 -3.30
C ASP A 25 5.75 -1.59 -2.16
N VAL A 26 4.89 -2.25 -1.37
CA VAL A 26 5.30 -3.17 -0.30
C VAL A 26 6.07 -4.35 -0.87
N MET A 27 5.55 -4.94 -1.95
CA MET A 27 6.14 -6.13 -2.58
C MET A 27 7.47 -5.84 -3.28
N LEU A 28 7.77 -4.57 -3.55
CA LEU A 28 9.10 -4.15 -3.98
C LEU A 28 10.04 -3.95 -2.79
N GLY A 29 9.61 -3.14 -1.83
CA GLY A 29 10.46 -2.64 -0.78
C GLY A 29 10.87 -3.70 0.23
N LEU A 30 9.89 -4.38 0.83
CA LEU A 30 10.14 -5.35 1.89
C LEU A 30 11.02 -6.54 1.45
N PRO A 31 10.71 -7.26 0.36
CA PRO A 31 11.54 -8.39 -0.07
C PRO A 31 12.97 -7.99 -0.43
N HIS A 32 13.16 -6.80 -1.01
CA HIS A 32 14.48 -6.27 -1.31
C HIS A 32 15.32 -6.05 -0.04
N GLU A 33 14.75 -5.43 0.99
CA GLU A 33 15.46 -5.21 2.24
C GLU A 33 15.73 -6.52 2.97
N LEU A 34 14.78 -7.45 2.98
CA LEU A 34 14.97 -8.78 3.56
C LEU A 34 16.09 -9.56 2.85
N ALA A 35 16.21 -9.47 1.53
CA ALA A 35 17.26 -10.12 0.75
C ALA A 35 18.66 -9.53 0.99
N LYS A 36 18.77 -8.28 1.46
CA LYS A 36 20.05 -7.67 1.84
C LYS A 36 20.61 -8.23 3.15
N ILE A 37 19.74 -8.78 4.01
CA ILE A 37 20.14 -9.33 5.32
C ILE A 37 20.92 -10.63 5.08
N PRO A 38 22.16 -10.75 5.60
CA PRO A 38 22.99 -11.94 5.38
C PRO A 38 22.31 -13.22 5.91
N GLY A 39 22.35 -14.27 5.10
CA GLY A 39 21.76 -15.57 5.45
C GLY A 39 20.30 -15.73 5.05
N ASN A 40 19.65 -14.69 4.54
CA ASN A 40 18.29 -14.81 3.99
C ASN A 40 18.31 -15.21 2.53
N GLU A 41 17.46 -16.18 2.19
CA GLU A 41 17.03 -16.49 0.83
C GLU A 41 15.58 -16.07 0.69
N VAL A 42 15.29 -15.16 -0.24
CA VAL A 42 13.95 -14.58 -0.44
C VAL A 42 13.43 -14.94 -1.83
N CYS A 43 12.28 -15.61 -1.88
CA CYS A 43 11.57 -15.93 -3.10
C CYS A 43 10.22 -15.24 -3.14
N LEU A 44 9.85 -14.71 -4.30
CA LEU A 44 8.55 -14.14 -4.60
C LEU A 44 7.81 -15.02 -5.58
N PHE A 45 6.53 -15.28 -5.32
CA PHE A 45 5.64 -15.97 -6.25
C PHE A 45 4.51 -15.05 -6.67
N LEU A 46 4.26 -14.97 -7.97
CA LEU A 46 3.32 -14.04 -8.60
C LEU A 46 2.45 -14.74 -9.63
N PRO A 47 1.21 -14.28 -9.86
CA PRO A 47 0.51 -14.65 -11.07
C PRO A 47 1.23 -14.07 -12.30
N TYR A 48 1.38 -14.87 -13.36
CA TYR A 48 1.97 -14.42 -14.62
C TYR A 48 0.94 -13.66 -15.44
N TYR A 49 0.58 -12.47 -14.96
CA TYR A 49 -0.40 -11.63 -15.63
C TYR A 49 0.01 -11.26 -17.06
N LYS A 50 -0.96 -11.12 -17.97
CA LYS A 50 -0.78 -10.72 -19.37
C LYS A 50 0.14 -9.52 -19.53
N LYS A 51 -0.06 -8.46 -18.71
CA LYS A 51 0.78 -7.25 -18.76
C LYS A 51 2.26 -7.49 -18.45
N ILE A 52 2.56 -8.48 -17.61
CA ILE A 52 3.94 -8.89 -17.32
C ILE A 52 4.48 -9.72 -18.48
N LYS A 53 3.66 -10.67 -18.96
CA LYS A 53 4.01 -11.61 -20.05
C LYS A 53 4.32 -10.89 -21.37
N GLU A 54 3.58 -9.83 -21.68
CA GLU A 54 3.73 -9.03 -22.89
C GLU A 54 4.80 -7.94 -22.79
N ASN A 55 5.35 -7.69 -21.59
CA ASN A 55 6.36 -6.65 -21.41
C ASN A 55 7.76 -7.18 -21.72
N PRO A 56 8.43 -6.70 -22.77
CA PRO A 56 9.75 -7.19 -23.19
C PRO A 56 10.87 -6.93 -22.16
N ALA A 57 10.63 -6.11 -21.15
CA ALA A 57 11.58 -5.90 -20.06
C ALA A 57 11.70 -7.12 -19.14
N TYR A 58 10.74 -8.06 -19.17
CA TYR A 58 10.72 -9.25 -18.34
C TYR A 58 11.08 -10.49 -19.15
N GLU A 59 12.35 -10.81 -19.15
CA GLU A 59 12.80 -12.08 -19.69
C GLU A 59 12.66 -13.19 -18.63
N THR A 60 11.90 -14.22 -18.95
CA THR A 60 11.66 -15.37 -18.05
C THR A 60 12.18 -16.66 -18.64
N GLU A 61 12.37 -17.68 -17.80
CA GLU A 61 12.62 -19.04 -18.21
C GLU A 61 11.58 -19.97 -17.58
N LEU A 62 11.07 -20.92 -18.35
CA LEU A 62 10.19 -21.97 -17.85
C LEU A 62 11.02 -22.97 -17.03
N CYS A 63 10.70 -23.11 -15.73
CA CYS A 63 11.41 -23.99 -14.81
C CYS A 63 10.72 -25.33 -14.64
N ALA A 64 9.38 -25.35 -14.64
CA ALA A 64 8.58 -26.55 -14.45
C ALA A 64 7.17 -26.38 -14.99
N GLU A 65 6.53 -27.53 -15.25
CA GLU A 65 5.09 -27.61 -15.54
C GLU A 65 4.47 -28.68 -14.66
N PHE A 66 3.30 -28.41 -14.11
CA PHE A 66 2.60 -29.33 -13.22
C PHE A 66 1.09 -29.12 -13.27
N ARG A 67 0.35 -29.95 -12.56
CA ARG A 67 -1.10 -29.85 -12.41
C ARG A 67 -1.47 -29.47 -10.99
N VAL A 68 -2.47 -28.60 -10.86
CA VAL A 68 -3.00 -28.11 -9.59
C VAL A 68 -4.45 -28.56 -9.47
N GLY A 69 -4.75 -29.37 -8.46
CA GLY A 69 -6.10 -29.84 -8.19
C GLY A 69 -6.90 -28.81 -7.37
N LEU A 70 -8.10 -28.47 -7.83
CA LEU A 70 -9.08 -27.66 -7.09
C LEU A 70 -10.41 -28.43 -7.07
N ALA A 71 -10.78 -28.96 -5.90
CA ALA A 71 -11.91 -29.88 -5.77
C ALA A 71 -11.87 -30.96 -6.86
N TRP A 72 -12.85 -30.99 -7.78
CA TRP A 72 -12.92 -31.93 -8.88
C TRP A 72 -12.16 -31.50 -10.14
N ARG A 73 -11.62 -30.28 -10.16
CA ARG A 73 -10.87 -29.71 -11.31
C ARG A 73 -9.39 -30.00 -11.20
N GLU A 74 -8.73 -30.12 -12.33
CA GLU A 74 -7.30 -30.15 -12.45
C GLU A 74 -6.86 -29.13 -13.49
N GLN A 75 -6.04 -28.17 -13.07
CA GLN A 75 -5.60 -27.05 -13.90
C GLN A 75 -4.09 -27.11 -14.18
N TYR A 76 -3.70 -26.67 -15.36
CA TYR A 76 -2.29 -26.48 -15.72
C TYR A 76 -1.64 -25.37 -14.90
N ALA A 77 -0.36 -25.55 -14.56
CA ALA A 77 0.50 -24.51 -14.03
C ALA A 77 1.88 -24.56 -14.69
N GLY A 78 2.29 -23.48 -15.31
CA GLY A 78 3.67 -23.23 -15.73
C GLY A 78 4.39 -22.39 -14.67
N LEU A 79 5.60 -22.81 -14.30
CA LEU A 79 6.44 -22.06 -13.36
C LEU A 79 7.56 -21.37 -14.14
N HIS A 80 7.51 -20.05 -14.21
CA HIS A 80 8.51 -19.22 -14.87
C HIS A 80 9.36 -18.48 -13.86
N LYS A 81 10.68 -18.44 -14.07
CA LYS A 81 11.62 -17.66 -13.26
C LYS A 81 12.04 -16.41 -14.00
N LEU A 82 12.02 -15.26 -13.34
CA LEU A 82 12.56 -14.02 -13.88
C LEU A 82 14.08 -14.09 -13.99
N LYS A 83 14.62 -13.81 -15.18
CA LYS A 83 16.07 -13.72 -15.40
C LYS A 83 16.61 -12.41 -14.85
N THR A 84 17.43 -12.48 -13.81
CA THR A 84 18.13 -11.32 -13.25
C THR A 84 19.52 -11.20 -13.84
N LYS A 85 19.80 -10.15 -14.60
CA LYS A 85 21.10 -9.93 -15.26
C LYS A 85 22.20 -9.59 -14.23
N GLY A 86 22.77 -10.61 -13.57
CA GLY A 86 24.02 -10.48 -12.81
C GLY A 86 23.96 -9.69 -11.50
N ARG A 87 22.81 -9.27 -11.02
CA ARG A 87 22.67 -8.53 -9.76
C ARG A 87 22.65 -9.50 -8.57
N LYS A 88 23.61 -9.37 -7.66
CA LYS A 88 23.69 -10.11 -6.39
C LYS A 88 22.73 -9.50 -5.37
N LYS A 89 22.12 -10.36 -4.52
CA LYS A 89 21.23 -9.99 -3.39
C LYS A 89 19.87 -9.39 -3.80
N LEU A 90 19.25 -9.96 -4.82
CA LEU A 90 17.85 -9.70 -5.16
C LEU A 90 16.98 -10.90 -4.78
N PRO A 91 15.70 -10.69 -4.47
CA PRO A 91 14.76 -11.79 -4.35
C PRO A 91 14.68 -12.58 -5.66
N THR A 92 14.55 -13.91 -5.56
CA THR A 92 14.21 -14.73 -6.72
C THR A 92 12.73 -14.59 -7.01
N VAL A 93 12.35 -14.26 -8.25
CA VAL A 93 10.95 -14.06 -8.63
C VAL A 93 10.49 -15.21 -9.52
N TYR A 94 9.39 -15.83 -9.12
CA TYR A 94 8.69 -16.87 -9.85
C TYR A 94 7.31 -16.41 -10.26
N PHE A 95 6.88 -16.75 -11.46
CA PHE A 95 5.54 -16.51 -11.98
C PHE A 95 4.80 -17.82 -12.19
N ILE A 96 3.56 -17.88 -11.69
CA ILE A 96 2.64 -18.99 -11.97
C ILE A 96 1.84 -18.64 -13.22
N ASP A 97 2.08 -19.37 -14.29
CA ASP A 97 1.39 -19.22 -15.57
C ASP A 97 0.16 -20.13 -15.64
N ASN A 98 -0.96 -19.52 -15.93
CA ASN A 98 -2.18 -20.15 -16.37
C ASN A 98 -2.95 -19.16 -17.24
N GLU A 99 -3.03 -19.41 -18.54
CA GLU A 99 -3.63 -18.47 -19.50
C GLU A 99 -5.11 -18.21 -19.21
N TYR A 100 -5.85 -19.23 -18.79
CA TYR A 100 -7.28 -19.08 -18.46
C TYR A 100 -7.51 -18.12 -17.29
N TYR A 101 -6.67 -18.18 -16.24
CA TYR A 101 -6.83 -17.33 -15.06
C TYR A 101 -6.10 -15.99 -15.16
N PHE A 102 -4.91 -15.94 -15.78
CA PHE A 102 -4.02 -14.76 -15.69
C PHE A 102 -3.74 -14.09 -17.03
N GLY A 103 -4.13 -14.69 -18.16
CA GLY A 103 -4.02 -14.11 -19.52
C GLY A 103 -5.07 -13.02 -19.79
N ARG A 104 -5.49 -12.26 -18.79
CA ARG A 104 -6.57 -11.25 -18.84
C ARG A 104 -6.01 -9.83 -18.74
N ASP A 105 -6.78 -8.85 -19.27
CA ASP A 105 -6.34 -7.44 -19.28
C ASP A 105 -6.32 -6.80 -17.88
N GLY A 106 -7.26 -7.18 -17.00
CA GLY A 106 -7.33 -6.70 -15.61
C GLY A 106 -6.63 -7.65 -14.64
N LEU A 107 -6.13 -7.10 -13.54
CA LEU A 107 -5.52 -7.89 -12.48
C LEU A 107 -6.57 -8.62 -11.64
N TYR A 108 -7.72 -7.99 -11.39
CA TYR A 108 -8.86 -8.48 -10.60
C TYR A 108 -10.16 -7.79 -11.04
N GLY A 109 -11.28 -8.15 -10.40
CA GLY A 109 -12.61 -7.62 -10.69
C GLY A 109 -13.44 -8.57 -11.56
N TYR A 110 -13.03 -9.83 -11.65
CA TYR A 110 -13.76 -10.87 -12.39
C TYR A 110 -14.63 -11.71 -11.45
N LEU A 111 -15.74 -12.25 -11.97
CA LEU A 111 -16.67 -13.07 -11.18
C LEU A 111 -16.03 -14.33 -10.60
N ASP A 112 -14.98 -14.84 -11.24
CA ASP A 112 -14.22 -16.02 -10.83
C ASP A 112 -12.94 -15.71 -10.05
N ASP A 113 -12.76 -14.49 -9.55
CA ASP A 113 -11.57 -14.12 -8.79
C ASP A 113 -11.33 -15.02 -7.58
N GLY A 114 -12.40 -15.48 -6.92
CA GLY A 114 -12.28 -16.45 -5.84
C GLY A 114 -11.58 -17.73 -6.28
N GLU A 115 -12.00 -18.34 -7.39
CA GLU A 115 -11.38 -19.54 -7.94
C GLU A 115 -9.94 -19.29 -8.42
N ARG A 116 -9.70 -18.18 -9.12
CA ARG A 116 -8.38 -17.77 -9.61
C ARG A 116 -7.34 -17.72 -8.49
N TYR A 117 -7.70 -17.09 -7.38
CA TYR A 117 -6.77 -16.88 -6.27
C TYR A 117 -6.70 -18.07 -5.31
N ALA A 118 -7.76 -18.89 -5.21
CA ALA A 118 -7.65 -20.21 -4.59
C ALA A 118 -6.69 -21.11 -5.37
N TYR A 119 -6.81 -21.14 -6.72
CA TYR A 119 -5.86 -21.81 -7.60
C TYR A 119 -4.45 -21.30 -7.39
N PHE A 120 -4.22 -19.97 -7.43
CA PHE A 120 -2.91 -19.38 -7.24
C PHE A 120 -2.27 -19.79 -5.91
N SER A 121 -3.03 -19.69 -4.82
CA SER A 121 -2.56 -20.06 -3.48
C SER A 121 -2.08 -21.53 -3.42
N LYS A 122 -2.80 -22.43 -4.06
CA LYS A 122 -2.43 -23.84 -4.11
C LYS A 122 -1.26 -24.09 -5.06
N ALA A 123 -1.25 -23.44 -6.23
CA ALA A 123 -0.17 -23.53 -7.20
C ALA A 123 1.18 -23.07 -6.63
N VAL A 124 1.18 -22.09 -5.72
CA VAL A 124 2.40 -21.63 -5.02
C VAL A 124 2.96 -22.76 -4.14
N LEU A 125 2.12 -23.46 -3.38
CA LEU A 125 2.54 -24.59 -2.54
C LEU A 125 3.07 -25.75 -3.39
N ASP A 126 2.38 -26.10 -4.48
CA ASP A 126 2.83 -27.12 -5.42
C ASP A 126 4.16 -26.72 -6.08
N ALA A 127 4.31 -25.44 -6.50
CA ALA A 127 5.54 -24.92 -7.09
C ALA A 127 6.74 -25.04 -6.13
N MET A 128 6.56 -24.71 -4.86
CA MET A 128 7.59 -24.86 -3.84
C MET A 128 8.01 -26.35 -3.68
N ALA A 129 7.04 -27.26 -3.67
CA ALA A 129 7.31 -28.70 -3.59
C ALA A 129 8.08 -29.19 -4.83
N VAL A 130 7.69 -28.77 -6.04
CA VAL A 130 8.37 -29.10 -7.30
C VAL A 130 9.81 -28.55 -7.33
N LEU A 131 10.02 -27.34 -6.81
CA LEU A 131 11.35 -26.73 -6.68
C LEU A 131 12.19 -27.34 -5.54
N GLN A 132 11.61 -28.22 -4.71
CA GLN A 132 12.22 -28.70 -3.46
C GLN A 132 12.66 -27.54 -2.55
N PHE A 133 11.89 -26.44 -2.58
CA PHE A 133 12.10 -25.26 -1.78
C PHE A 133 11.20 -25.31 -0.54
N TYR A 134 11.80 -25.53 0.62
CA TYR A 134 11.10 -25.70 1.90
C TYR A 134 11.40 -24.48 2.79
N PRO A 135 10.64 -23.39 2.69
CA PRO A 135 10.92 -22.16 3.41
C PRO A 135 10.67 -22.29 4.92
N ASP A 136 11.44 -21.55 5.73
CA ASP A 136 11.14 -21.40 7.16
C ASP A 136 9.81 -20.67 7.38
N VAL A 137 9.54 -19.62 6.57
CA VAL A 137 8.34 -18.80 6.68
C VAL A 137 7.75 -18.52 5.31
N ILE A 138 6.42 -18.66 5.19
CA ILE A 138 5.64 -18.16 4.05
C ILE A 138 4.86 -16.94 4.52
N GLN A 139 5.07 -15.79 3.88
CA GLN A 139 4.24 -14.60 4.07
C GLN A 139 3.25 -14.47 2.93
N SER A 140 1.97 -14.54 3.25
CA SER A 140 0.85 -14.30 2.33
C SER A 140 0.22 -12.93 2.57
N ASN A 141 -0.28 -12.28 1.51
CA ASN A 141 -0.70 -10.89 1.54
C ASN A 141 -2.10 -10.74 0.98
N ASP A 142 -3.01 -10.15 1.74
CA ASP A 142 -4.41 -9.93 1.44
C ASP A 142 -5.19 -11.20 1.03
N TRP A 143 -6.46 -11.04 0.72
CA TRP A 143 -7.36 -12.15 0.44
C TRP A 143 -6.95 -13.01 -0.77
N GLN A 144 -6.22 -12.43 -1.73
CA GLN A 144 -5.74 -13.15 -2.92
C GLN A 144 -4.77 -14.29 -2.59
N THR A 145 -4.17 -14.27 -1.43
CA THR A 145 -3.24 -15.32 -0.97
C THR A 145 -3.67 -15.93 0.38
N ALA A 146 -4.86 -15.57 0.84
CA ALA A 146 -5.41 -16.03 2.10
C ALA A 146 -5.54 -17.56 2.19
N MET A 147 -5.71 -18.23 1.05
CA MET A 147 -5.83 -19.68 1.04
C MET A 147 -4.49 -20.42 1.25
N ILE A 148 -3.34 -19.75 1.19
CA ILE A 148 -2.03 -20.39 1.44
C ILE A 148 -1.96 -21.04 2.84
N PRO A 149 -2.14 -20.29 3.96
CA PRO A 149 -2.11 -20.90 5.29
C PRO A 149 -3.22 -21.94 5.50
N VAL A 150 -4.37 -21.78 4.84
CA VAL A 150 -5.46 -22.76 4.92
C VAL A 150 -5.08 -24.07 4.24
N TYR A 151 -4.63 -24.02 2.98
CA TYR A 151 -4.18 -25.21 2.25
C TYR A 151 -2.97 -25.85 2.91
N LEU A 152 -2.01 -25.06 3.41
CA LEU A 152 -0.85 -25.59 4.13
C LEU A 152 -1.31 -26.49 5.30
N ASN A 153 -2.23 -25.99 6.11
CA ASN A 153 -2.74 -26.74 7.27
C ASN A 153 -3.60 -27.94 6.87
N ALA A 154 -4.44 -27.79 5.83
CA ALA A 154 -5.37 -28.83 5.41
C ALA A 154 -4.73 -29.98 4.64
N GLN A 155 -3.74 -29.68 3.78
CA GLN A 155 -3.30 -30.63 2.74
C GLN A 155 -1.79 -30.77 2.60
N TYR A 156 -0.98 -29.78 3.05
CA TYR A 156 0.45 -29.71 2.77
C TYR A 156 1.37 -29.84 3.99
N ARG A 157 0.83 -30.04 5.20
CA ARG A 157 1.66 -30.25 6.40
C ARG A 157 2.60 -31.44 6.30
N GLY A 158 2.24 -32.48 5.53
CA GLY A 158 3.14 -33.62 5.24
C GLY A 158 4.35 -33.23 4.40
N VAL A 159 4.22 -32.20 3.55
CA VAL A 159 5.31 -31.71 2.68
C VAL A 159 6.11 -30.60 3.38
N PHE A 160 5.43 -29.72 4.11
CA PHE A 160 6.01 -28.57 4.81
C PHE A 160 5.79 -28.64 6.34
N PRO A 161 6.35 -29.63 7.03
CA PRO A 161 6.03 -29.88 8.45
C PRO A 161 6.47 -28.74 9.39
N TYR A 162 7.54 -28.03 9.05
CA TYR A 162 8.15 -27.00 9.90
C TYR A 162 7.91 -25.57 9.42
N THR A 163 7.36 -25.40 8.23
CA THR A 163 7.10 -24.07 7.65
C THR A 163 6.05 -23.31 8.45
N LYS A 164 6.39 -22.09 8.85
CA LYS A 164 5.49 -21.15 9.51
C LYS A 164 4.82 -20.23 8.49
N THR A 165 3.67 -19.68 8.87
CA THR A 165 2.92 -18.76 8.01
C THR A 165 2.68 -17.43 8.70
N VAL A 166 2.87 -16.35 7.94
CA VAL A 166 2.44 -15.00 8.30
C VAL A 166 1.42 -14.54 7.29
N PHE A 167 0.24 -14.15 7.74
CA PHE A 167 -0.78 -13.54 6.90
C PHE A 167 -0.81 -12.04 7.12
N THR A 168 -0.57 -11.24 6.08
CA THR A 168 -0.52 -9.77 6.14
C THR A 168 -1.79 -9.15 5.56
N ILE A 169 -2.50 -8.36 6.36
CA ILE A 169 -3.69 -7.61 5.97
C ILE A 169 -3.26 -6.20 5.58
N HIS A 170 -3.37 -5.86 4.28
CA HIS A 170 -3.12 -4.50 3.78
C HIS A 170 -4.39 -3.65 3.78
N ASN A 171 -5.54 -4.28 3.47
CA ASN A 171 -6.84 -3.64 3.58
C ASN A 171 -7.92 -4.67 3.93
N ILE A 172 -8.47 -4.56 5.15
CA ILE A 172 -9.49 -5.47 5.67
C ILE A 172 -10.84 -5.37 4.95
N GLU A 173 -11.08 -4.31 4.18
CA GLU A 173 -12.30 -4.14 3.39
C GLU A 173 -12.47 -5.26 2.34
N TYR A 174 -11.36 -5.78 1.80
CA TYR A 174 -11.35 -6.80 0.76
C TYR A 174 -11.01 -8.16 1.35
N GLN A 175 -12.03 -9.04 1.52
CA GLN A 175 -11.91 -10.25 2.33
C GLN A 175 -11.96 -11.57 1.56
N GLY A 176 -12.29 -11.53 0.25
CA GLY A 176 -12.47 -12.74 -0.53
C GLY A 176 -13.73 -13.52 -0.12
N TRP A 177 -14.89 -12.88 -0.31
CA TRP A 177 -16.20 -13.48 -0.08
C TRP A 177 -16.64 -14.39 -1.22
N ALA A 178 -17.23 -15.56 -0.87
CA ALA A 178 -17.87 -16.45 -1.83
C ALA A 178 -19.10 -17.11 -1.22
N ASN A 179 -19.96 -17.67 -2.09
CA ASN A 179 -21.12 -18.42 -1.68
C ASN A 179 -20.72 -19.72 -0.94
N PRO A 180 -21.58 -20.29 -0.08
CA PRO A 180 -21.29 -21.51 0.66
C PRO A 180 -20.84 -22.68 -0.21
N ASP A 181 -21.43 -22.85 -1.39
CA ASP A 181 -21.08 -23.91 -2.35
C ASP A 181 -19.65 -23.83 -2.87
N PHE A 182 -19.00 -22.69 -2.72
CA PHE A 182 -17.61 -22.48 -3.12
C PHE A 182 -16.66 -23.38 -2.34
N PHE A 183 -17.00 -23.71 -1.10
CA PHE A 183 -16.23 -24.64 -0.28
C PHE A 183 -16.08 -26.00 -0.93
N ASP A 184 -17.20 -26.60 -1.36
CA ASP A 184 -17.21 -27.93 -1.97
C ASP A 184 -16.78 -27.91 -3.44
N ASN A 185 -17.26 -26.91 -4.19
CA ASN A 185 -17.09 -26.86 -5.64
C ASN A 185 -15.74 -26.34 -6.09
N VAL A 186 -15.03 -25.58 -5.25
CA VAL A 186 -13.76 -24.93 -5.63
C VAL A 186 -12.64 -25.31 -4.68
N LEU A 187 -12.82 -25.13 -3.37
CA LEU A 187 -11.71 -25.25 -2.43
C LEU A 187 -11.22 -26.70 -2.25
N GLY A 188 -12.12 -27.68 -2.26
CA GLY A 188 -11.77 -29.08 -2.09
C GLY A 188 -11.08 -29.40 -0.76
N LEU A 189 -11.51 -28.72 0.30
CA LEU A 189 -10.99 -28.87 1.65
C LEU A 189 -11.73 -29.96 2.43
N PRO A 190 -11.09 -30.57 3.44
CA PRO A 190 -11.78 -31.43 4.40
C PRO A 190 -12.91 -30.68 5.12
N GLU A 191 -14.02 -31.37 5.42
CA GLU A 191 -15.19 -30.78 6.07
C GLU A 191 -14.87 -30.07 7.41
N SER A 192 -13.85 -30.52 8.13
CA SER A 192 -13.36 -29.88 9.35
C SER A 192 -12.90 -28.43 9.18
N PHE A 193 -12.63 -27.98 7.95
CA PHE A 193 -12.25 -26.61 7.62
C PHE A 193 -13.44 -25.70 7.29
N ARG A 194 -14.66 -26.22 7.15
CA ARG A 194 -15.83 -25.42 6.80
C ARG A 194 -16.07 -24.32 7.82
N GLY A 195 -16.08 -24.61 9.10
CA GLY A 195 -16.27 -23.62 10.16
C GLY A 195 -15.18 -22.56 10.25
N ILE A 196 -13.96 -22.90 9.83
CA ILE A 196 -12.81 -21.96 9.77
C ILE A 196 -13.04 -20.87 8.71
N LEU A 197 -13.70 -21.23 7.60
CA LEU A 197 -13.99 -20.32 6.50
C LEU A 197 -15.38 -19.69 6.57
N ASP A 198 -16.30 -20.26 7.34
CA ASP A 198 -17.67 -19.76 7.45
C ASP A 198 -17.70 -18.44 8.22
N LEU A 199 -18.21 -17.40 7.59
CA LEU A 199 -18.58 -16.14 8.23
C LEU A 199 -20.01 -15.79 7.78
N THR A 200 -20.94 -15.76 8.71
CA THR A 200 -22.37 -15.44 8.45
C THR A 200 -23.03 -16.26 7.33
N GLY A 201 -22.65 -17.53 7.19
CA GLY A 201 -23.21 -18.45 6.20
C GLY A 201 -22.57 -18.39 4.81
N GLY A 202 -21.45 -17.69 4.65
CA GLY A 202 -20.67 -17.63 3.41
C GLY A 202 -19.20 -17.97 3.66
N VAL A 203 -18.48 -18.27 2.60
CA VAL A 203 -17.02 -18.49 2.66
C VAL A 203 -16.32 -17.13 2.71
N ASN A 204 -15.48 -16.91 3.75
CA ASN A 204 -14.61 -15.75 3.87
C ASN A 204 -13.14 -16.20 3.93
N MET A 205 -12.39 -15.93 2.87
CA MET A 205 -11.01 -16.41 2.74
C MET A 205 -10.07 -15.76 3.76
N MET A 206 -10.26 -14.46 4.03
CA MET A 206 -9.46 -13.72 5.00
C MET A 206 -9.64 -14.27 6.42
N LYS A 207 -10.89 -14.62 6.82
CA LYS A 207 -11.15 -15.30 8.09
C LYS A 207 -10.37 -16.61 8.18
N GLY A 208 -10.42 -17.44 7.12
CA GLY A 208 -9.65 -18.67 7.06
C GLY A 208 -8.16 -18.46 7.26
N ALA A 209 -7.60 -17.45 6.61
CA ALA A 209 -6.19 -17.08 6.78
C ALA A 209 -5.86 -16.62 8.19
N ILE A 210 -6.70 -15.76 8.78
CA ILE A 210 -6.52 -15.27 10.15
C ILE A 210 -6.52 -16.45 11.12
N GLU A 211 -7.41 -17.43 10.98
CA GLU A 211 -7.47 -18.58 11.86
C GLU A 211 -6.29 -19.55 11.67
N CYS A 212 -5.89 -19.80 10.44
CA CYS A 212 -4.88 -20.81 10.09
C CYS A 212 -3.43 -20.34 10.19
N ALA A 213 -3.14 -19.04 10.01
CA ALA A 213 -1.77 -18.55 10.04
C ALA A 213 -1.16 -18.60 11.46
N ASP A 214 0.16 -18.84 11.54
CA ASP A 214 0.92 -18.82 12.80
C ASP A 214 1.00 -17.38 13.37
N ALA A 215 1.09 -16.35 12.51
CA ALA A 215 0.94 -14.96 12.88
C ALA A 215 0.13 -14.19 11.85
N VAL A 216 -0.53 -13.13 12.30
CA VAL A 216 -1.22 -12.15 11.44
C VAL A 216 -0.52 -10.82 11.59
N SER A 217 -0.16 -10.20 10.50
CA SER A 217 0.38 -8.84 10.52
C SER A 217 -0.55 -7.88 9.77
N THR A 218 -0.45 -6.60 10.10
CA THR A 218 -1.04 -5.53 9.32
C THR A 218 -0.09 -4.35 9.24
N VAL A 219 -0.43 -3.35 8.46
CA VAL A 219 0.50 -2.35 7.93
C VAL A 219 0.63 -1.08 8.76
N SER A 220 0.16 -1.10 9.99
CA SER A 220 0.46 -0.08 11.01
C SER A 220 0.07 -0.57 12.42
N GLU A 221 0.71 -0.02 13.43
CA GLU A 221 0.46 -0.38 14.84
C GLU A 221 -0.93 0.09 15.27
N THR A 222 -1.32 1.31 14.90
CA THR A 222 -2.66 1.86 15.15
C THR A 222 -3.73 1.06 14.40
N TYR A 223 -3.50 0.72 13.14
CA TYR A 223 -4.47 -0.06 12.36
C TYR A 223 -4.69 -1.47 12.93
N ALA A 224 -3.65 -2.11 13.48
CA ALA A 224 -3.78 -3.38 14.18
C ALA A 224 -4.72 -3.30 15.41
N GLN A 225 -4.83 -2.14 16.05
CA GLN A 225 -5.80 -1.90 17.11
C GLN A 225 -7.19 -1.59 16.52
N GLU A 226 -7.27 -0.72 15.53
CA GLU A 226 -8.52 -0.26 14.92
C GLU A 226 -9.34 -1.42 14.32
N ILE A 227 -8.71 -2.33 13.56
CA ILE A 227 -9.41 -3.46 12.91
C ILE A 227 -9.99 -4.51 13.88
N ARG A 228 -9.78 -4.36 15.18
CA ARG A 228 -10.41 -5.17 16.23
C ARG A 228 -11.77 -4.60 16.68
N TYR A 229 -12.14 -3.41 16.20
CA TYR A 229 -13.42 -2.76 16.55
C TYR A 229 -14.39 -2.78 15.35
N PRO A 230 -15.70 -2.95 15.60
CA PRO A 230 -16.71 -3.09 14.54
C PRO A 230 -16.68 -2.00 13.47
N TYR A 231 -16.32 -0.76 13.85
CA TYR A 231 -16.29 0.38 12.93
C TYR A 231 -15.27 0.21 11.80
N TYR A 232 -14.14 -0.48 12.05
CA TYR A 232 -13.05 -0.65 11.08
C TYR A 232 -12.92 -2.08 10.54
N ALA A 233 -13.52 -3.06 11.23
CA ALA A 233 -13.27 -4.49 10.98
C ALA A 233 -14.05 -5.09 9.82
N HIS A 234 -15.03 -4.38 9.27
CA HIS A 234 -15.90 -4.90 8.21
C HIS A 234 -16.48 -6.30 8.51
N GLY A 235 -16.88 -6.54 9.78
CA GLY A 235 -17.46 -7.78 10.26
C GLY A 235 -16.48 -8.84 10.76
N LEU A 236 -15.16 -8.56 10.75
CA LEU A 236 -14.12 -9.46 11.27
C LEU A 236 -13.66 -9.13 12.71
N ASP A 237 -14.29 -8.17 13.39
CA ASP A 237 -13.93 -7.73 14.74
C ASP A 237 -13.92 -8.87 15.76
N GLY A 238 -14.94 -9.74 15.73
CA GLY A 238 -14.99 -10.93 16.60
C GLY A 238 -13.86 -11.90 16.34
N VAL A 239 -13.52 -12.13 15.06
CA VAL A 239 -12.40 -13.01 14.66
C VAL A 239 -11.08 -12.41 15.13
N LEU A 240 -10.79 -11.16 14.78
CA LEU A 240 -9.53 -10.50 15.14
C LEU A 240 -9.37 -10.32 16.64
N SER A 241 -10.47 -10.07 17.36
CA SER A 241 -10.43 -10.01 18.82
C SER A 241 -10.15 -11.37 19.46
N GLY A 242 -10.62 -12.47 18.86
CA GLY A 242 -10.30 -13.84 19.30
C GLY A 242 -8.84 -14.22 19.07
N TYR A 243 -8.23 -13.70 18.01
CA TYR A 243 -6.85 -14.00 17.60
C TYR A 243 -5.88 -12.83 17.84
N TRP A 244 -6.22 -11.90 18.74
CA TRP A 244 -5.43 -10.70 19.03
C TRP A 244 -3.96 -10.98 19.39
N TYR A 245 -3.70 -12.11 20.05
CA TYR A 245 -2.38 -12.51 20.54
C TYR A 245 -1.36 -12.80 19.43
N LYS A 246 -1.82 -13.05 18.22
CA LYS A 246 -0.96 -13.26 17.06
C LYS A 246 -1.05 -12.11 16.02
N LEU A 247 -1.81 -11.06 16.32
CA LEU A 247 -1.94 -9.87 15.47
C LEU A 247 -0.85 -8.86 15.83
N VAL A 248 -0.09 -8.41 14.83
CA VAL A 248 0.97 -7.40 15.00
C VAL A 248 0.87 -6.33 13.90
N GLY A 249 1.02 -5.06 14.28
CA GLY A 249 1.16 -3.94 13.35
C GLY A 249 2.63 -3.68 13.01
N ILE A 250 2.94 -3.61 11.72
CA ILE A 250 4.28 -3.23 11.24
C ILE A 250 4.09 -2.18 10.15
N THR A 251 4.43 -0.93 10.46
CA THR A 251 4.27 0.18 9.53
C THR A 251 5.13 -0.01 8.30
N ASN A 252 4.55 0.18 7.10
CA ASN A 252 5.28 0.06 5.84
C ASN A 252 6.32 1.17 5.67
N GLY A 253 7.36 0.90 4.87
CA GLY A 253 8.26 1.90 4.36
C GLY A 253 7.86 2.41 2.97
N VAL A 254 8.64 3.36 2.45
CA VAL A 254 8.60 3.82 1.07
C VAL A 254 9.94 3.57 0.38
N ASP A 255 9.92 3.52 -0.95
CA ASP A 255 11.14 3.42 -1.73
C ASP A 255 11.85 4.78 -1.77
N VAL A 256 12.81 4.95 -0.87
CA VAL A 256 13.57 6.19 -0.72
C VAL A 256 14.50 6.48 -1.90
N SER A 257 14.74 5.53 -2.78
CA SER A 257 15.54 5.75 -4.00
C SER A 257 14.71 6.30 -5.16
N VAL A 258 13.40 6.05 -5.13
CA VAL A 258 12.45 6.54 -6.15
C VAL A 258 11.87 7.89 -5.73
N PHE A 259 11.48 8.02 -4.45
CA PHE A 259 10.95 9.27 -3.90
C PHE A 259 12.08 10.07 -3.25
N ASP A 260 12.97 10.63 -4.06
CA ASP A 260 14.11 11.43 -3.63
C ASP A 260 14.21 12.74 -4.43
N PRO A 261 13.89 13.90 -3.82
CA PRO A 261 13.93 15.17 -4.53
C PRO A 261 15.34 15.54 -5.04
N SER A 262 16.42 14.92 -4.55
CA SER A 262 17.76 15.19 -5.02
C SER A 262 18.10 14.54 -6.36
N THR A 263 17.36 13.48 -6.72
CA THR A 263 17.63 12.67 -7.93
C THR A 263 16.44 12.45 -8.84
N ASP A 264 15.23 12.88 -8.41
CA ASP A 264 14.00 12.68 -9.18
C ASP A 264 14.05 13.44 -10.53
N PRO A 265 14.03 12.72 -11.67
CA PRO A 265 14.12 13.34 -12.98
C PRO A 265 12.85 14.10 -13.40
N ALA A 266 11.73 13.94 -12.67
CA ALA A 266 10.48 14.63 -12.96
C ALA A 266 10.48 16.08 -12.53
N LEU A 267 11.41 16.50 -11.66
CA LEU A 267 11.43 17.83 -11.06
C LEU A 267 12.04 18.89 -12.00
N ALA A 268 11.53 20.10 -11.90
CA ALA A 268 12.10 21.26 -12.58
C ALA A 268 13.48 21.63 -12.01
N GLN A 269 13.65 21.45 -10.71
CA GLN A 269 14.92 21.63 -10.02
C GLN A 269 15.04 20.60 -8.89
N ASN A 270 16.09 19.78 -8.93
CA ASN A 270 16.41 18.89 -7.83
C ASN A 270 16.89 19.66 -6.61
N TYR A 271 16.63 19.13 -5.41
CA TYR A 271 17.02 19.75 -4.15
C TYR A 271 17.24 18.70 -3.05
N SER A 272 18.02 19.09 -2.07
CA SER A 272 18.27 18.34 -0.85
C SER A 272 17.80 19.14 0.37
N MET A 273 18.04 18.60 1.56
CA MET A 273 17.71 19.27 2.81
C MET A 273 18.48 20.60 2.99
N GLU A 274 19.66 20.74 2.39
CA GLU A 274 20.50 21.94 2.49
C GLU A 274 19.97 23.12 1.67
N ASN A 275 19.30 22.83 0.54
CA ASN A 275 18.84 23.87 -0.40
C ASN A 275 17.34 23.78 -0.74
N PHE A 276 16.55 23.09 0.09
CA PHE A 276 15.14 22.84 -0.18
C PHE A 276 14.31 24.12 -0.42
N ALA A 277 14.63 25.22 0.25
CA ALA A 277 13.86 26.47 0.12
C ALA A 277 13.88 26.99 -1.33
N ALA A 278 15.07 27.04 -1.95
CA ALA A 278 15.20 27.44 -3.36
C ALA A 278 14.62 26.39 -4.30
N GLY A 279 14.85 25.10 -4.02
CA GLY A 279 14.36 24.00 -4.82
C GLY A 279 12.82 23.94 -4.83
N LYS A 280 12.18 24.02 -3.67
CA LYS A 280 10.72 24.06 -3.58
C LYS A 280 10.11 25.28 -4.26
N ALA A 281 10.73 26.45 -4.10
CA ALA A 281 10.26 27.68 -4.78
C ALA A 281 10.28 27.53 -6.31
N ALA A 282 11.36 26.97 -6.87
CA ALA A 282 11.48 26.72 -8.30
C ALA A 282 10.44 25.68 -8.80
N ASN A 283 10.25 24.60 -8.05
CA ASN A 283 9.24 23.58 -8.38
C ASN A 283 7.81 24.11 -8.22
N LYS A 284 7.55 24.97 -7.22
CA LYS A 284 6.25 25.62 -7.04
C LYS A 284 5.91 26.50 -8.25
N ALA A 285 6.83 27.36 -8.68
CA ALA A 285 6.62 28.20 -9.87
C ALA A 285 6.41 27.35 -11.13
N ALA A 286 7.18 26.26 -11.30
CA ALA A 286 7.05 25.37 -12.43
C ALA A 286 5.69 24.66 -12.47
N ILE A 287 5.21 24.13 -11.33
CA ILE A 287 3.92 23.42 -11.27
C ILE A 287 2.74 24.40 -11.37
N GLN A 288 2.83 25.61 -10.83
CA GLN A 288 1.82 26.64 -11.03
C GLN A 288 1.62 26.92 -12.52
N ARG A 289 2.73 27.11 -13.27
CA ARG A 289 2.71 27.33 -14.73
C ARG A 289 2.13 26.13 -15.49
N GLU A 290 2.57 24.91 -15.14
CA GLU A 290 2.08 23.68 -15.76
C GLU A 290 0.56 23.50 -15.58
N LEU A 291 0.05 23.89 -14.41
CA LEU A 291 -1.35 23.71 -14.05
C LEU A 291 -2.24 24.92 -14.38
N GLY A 292 -1.68 25.96 -15.00
CA GLY A 292 -2.41 27.18 -15.36
C GLY A 292 -2.79 28.07 -14.17
N LEU A 293 -2.13 27.92 -13.04
CA LEU A 293 -2.30 28.76 -11.87
C LEU A 293 -1.36 29.98 -11.94
N PRO A 294 -1.74 31.15 -11.38
CA PRO A 294 -0.83 32.28 -11.27
C PRO A 294 0.45 31.92 -10.49
N GLU A 295 1.60 32.29 -11.04
CA GLU A 295 2.91 32.11 -10.39
C GLU A 295 3.03 33.09 -9.22
N ARG A 296 2.74 32.61 -8.03
CA ARG A 296 2.78 33.38 -6.78
C ARG A 296 3.55 32.58 -5.73
N PRO A 297 4.68 33.08 -5.22
CA PRO A 297 5.47 32.38 -4.22
C PRO A 297 4.84 32.42 -2.81
N GLU A 298 4.09 33.48 -2.48
CA GLU A 298 3.63 33.76 -1.11
C GLU A 298 2.49 32.83 -0.63
N PRO A 299 1.35 32.65 -1.39
CA PRO A 299 0.26 31.85 -0.89
C PRO A 299 0.67 30.37 -0.82
N PRO A 300 0.35 29.65 0.27
CA PRO A 300 0.62 28.23 0.35
C PRO A 300 -0.16 27.48 -0.72
N MET A 301 0.54 26.57 -1.42
CA MET A 301 -0.05 25.60 -2.32
C MET A 301 -0.40 24.36 -1.54
N MET A 302 -1.68 24.04 -1.47
CA MET A 302 -2.20 22.83 -0.81
C MET A 302 -2.49 21.77 -1.87
N ALA A 303 -2.15 20.52 -1.60
CA ALA A 303 -2.34 19.43 -2.54
C ALA A 303 -3.07 18.24 -1.92
N MET A 304 -3.90 17.59 -2.72
CA MET A 304 -4.46 16.26 -2.43
C MET A 304 -4.23 15.35 -3.63
N ILE A 305 -3.55 14.23 -3.42
CA ILE A 305 -3.23 13.23 -4.44
C ILE A 305 -3.79 11.89 -3.98
N THR A 306 -4.95 11.48 -4.51
CA THR A 306 -5.61 10.26 -4.07
C THR A 306 -6.68 9.79 -5.05
N ARG A 307 -7.15 8.55 -4.88
CA ARG A 307 -8.44 8.15 -5.48
C ARG A 307 -9.56 9.00 -4.87
N LEU A 308 -10.43 9.55 -5.71
CA LEU A 308 -11.56 10.35 -5.25
C LEU A 308 -12.69 9.43 -4.78
N ALA A 309 -12.52 8.83 -3.60
CA ALA A 309 -13.45 7.89 -2.97
C ALA A 309 -13.82 8.36 -1.56
N GLY A 310 -15.02 8.01 -1.09
CA GLY A 310 -15.57 8.52 0.17
C GLY A 310 -14.69 8.26 1.38
N HIS A 311 -14.03 7.08 1.46
CA HIS A 311 -13.13 6.75 2.57
C HIS A 311 -11.83 7.59 2.60
N LYS A 312 -11.53 8.36 1.54
CA LYS A 312 -10.36 9.26 1.49
C LYS A 312 -10.64 10.66 2.04
N GLY A 313 -11.83 10.89 2.61
CA GLY A 313 -12.17 12.16 3.25
C GLY A 313 -12.43 13.30 2.28
N ILE A 314 -12.78 12.97 1.04
CA ILE A 314 -13.10 13.99 0.01
C ILE A 314 -14.29 14.83 0.42
N ASP A 315 -15.27 14.25 1.11
CA ASP A 315 -16.44 14.94 1.67
C ASP A 315 -16.05 16.06 2.65
N LEU A 316 -15.04 15.84 3.49
CA LEU A 316 -14.54 16.85 4.41
C LEU A 316 -13.91 18.04 3.65
N LEU A 317 -13.11 17.74 2.61
CA LEU A 317 -12.54 18.80 1.78
C LEU A 317 -13.63 19.56 1.00
N CYS A 318 -14.63 18.87 0.46
CA CYS A 318 -15.78 19.50 -0.19
C CYS A 318 -16.53 20.45 0.78
N TYR A 319 -16.70 20.02 2.04
CA TYR A 319 -17.38 20.83 3.06
C TYR A 319 -16.63 22.15 3.36
N ILE A 320 -15.31 22.11 3.50
CA ILE A 320 -14.51 23.29 3.86
C ILE A 320 -14.01 24.09 2.65
N ALA A 321 -14.16 23.59 1.42
CA ALA A 321 -13.47 24.12 0.24
C ALA A 321 -13.64 25.63 0.04
N ARG A 322 -14.89 26.15 0.11
CA ARG A 322 -15.13 27.61 -0.08
C ARG A 322 -14.57 28.45 1.06
N ARG A 323 -14.61 27.92 2.30
CA ARG A 323 -13.97 28.55 3.45
C ARG A 323 -12.44 28.62 3.26
N LEU A 324 -11.85 27.53 2.78
CA LEU A 324 -10.42 27.47 2.46
C LEU A 324 -10.05 28.49 1.38
N LEU A 325 -10.81 28.55 0.30
CA LEU A 325 -10.56 29.43 -0.84
C LEU A 325 -10.90 30.92 -0.57
N SER A 326 -11.58 31.25 0.55
CA SER A 326 -11.68 32.61 1.01
C SER A 326 -10.36 33.17 1.54
N MET A 327 -9.41 32.28 1.88
CA MET A 327 -8.04 32.66 2.23
C MET A 327 -7.16 32.80 0.98
N ASP A 328 -5.97 33.36 1.15
CA ASP A 328 -5.00 33.48 0.06
C ASP A 328 -4.18 32.17 -0.05
N VAL A 329 -4.79 31.16 -0.69
CA VAL A 329 -4.21 29.82 -0.90
C VAL A 329 -4.45 29.35 -2.32
N GLN A 330 -3.65 28.38 -2.78
CA GLN A 330 -3.92 27.61 -3.98
C GLN A 330 -4.18 26.15 -3.62
N LEU A 331 -5.08 25.48 -4.35
CA LEU A 331 -5.48 24.07 -4.12
C LEU A 331 -5.30 23.25 -5.39
N VAL A 332 -4.55 22.18 -5.29
CA VAL A 332 -4.30 21.24 -6.39
C VAL A 332 -4.86 19.86 -6.03
N ILE A 333 -5.72 19.32 -6.88
CA ILE A 333 -6.29 17.99 -6.75
C ILE A 333 -5.77 17.13 -7.89
N LEU A 334 -5.20 15.96 -7.57
CA LEU A 334 -4.81 14.96 -8.55
C LEU A 334 -5.43 13.60 -8.22
N GLY A 335 -6.24 13.06 -9.12
CA GLY A 335 -6.83 11.74 -8.99
C GLY A 335 -8.16 11.58 -9.69
N THR A 336 -8.63 10.35 -9.77
CA THR A 336 -9.93 9.98 -10.33
C THR A 336 -10.72 9.12 -9.35
N GLY A 337 -12.03 9.00 -9.54
CA GLY A 337 -12.85 8.14 -8.69
C GLY A 337 -14.35 8.35 -8.86
N GLU A 338 -15.04 8.60 -7.77
CA GLU A 338 -16.48 8.79 -7.79
C GLU A 338 -16.86 10.07 -8.56
N GLN A 339 -17.76 9.94 -9.53
CA GLN A 339 -18.16 11.02 -10.44
C GLN A 339 -18.64 12.28 -9.71
N ARG A 340 -19.30 12.11 -8.54
CA ARG A 340 -19.75 13.25 -7.73
C ARG A 340 -18.60 14.14 -7.26
N PHE A 341 -17.48 13.55 -6.88
CA PHE A 341 -16.30 14.27 -6.43
C PHE A 341 -15.53 14.88 -7.61
N GLU A 342 -15.42 14.16 -8.73
CA GLU A 342 -14.83 14.72 -9.95
C GLU A 342 -15.62 15.95 -10.43
N ASN A 343 -16.95 15.86 -10.45
CA ASN A 343 -17.81 16.97 -10.83
C ASN A 343 -17.67 18.16 -9.88
N PHE A 344 -17.58 17.90 -8.56
CA PHE A 344 -17.39 18.96 -7.57
C PHE A 344 -16.08 19.72 -7.83
N PHE A 345 -14.95 19.03 -7.98
CA PHE A 345 -13.66 19.69 -8.20
C PHE A 345 -13.55 20.36 -9.56
N ARG A 346 -14.17 19.80 -10.59
CA ARG A 346 -14.29 20.46 -11.90
C ARG A 346 -15.06 21.78 -11.80
N GLY A 347 -16.16 21.78 -11.07
CA GLY A 347 -16.94 22.98 -10.79
C GLY A 347 -16.17 24.00 -9.96
N LEU A 348 -15.47 23.53 -8.92
CA LEU A 348 -14.67 24.39 -8.04
C LEU A 348 -13.51 25.07 -8.81
N ALA A 349 -12.83 24.35 -9.71
CA ALA A 349 -11.79 24.91 -10.55
C ALA A 349 -12.34 25.96 -11.54
N ALA A 350 -13.56 25.76 -12.04
CA ALA A 350 -14.21 26.76 -12.87
C ALA A 350 -14.66 28.01 -12.10
N GLU A 351 -15.07 27.84 -10.82
CA GLU A 351 -15.46 28.93 -9.92
C GLU A 351 -14.24 29.74 -9.44
N TYR A 352 -13.09 29.08 -9.25
CA TYR A 352 -11.85 29.70 -8.73
C TYR A 352 -10.63 29.39 -9.63
N PRO A 353 -10.62 29.85 -10.89
CA PRO A 353 -9.59 29.45 -11.86
C PRO A 353 -8.15 29.86 -11.47
N ASP A 354 -8.00 30.95 -10.71
CA ASP A 354 -6.70 31.43 -10.23
C ASP A 354 -6.21 30.74 -8.94
N LYS A 355 -7.05 29.89 -8.32
CA LYS A 355 -6.76 29.25 -7.04
C LYS A 355 -6.82 27.73 -7.08
N VAL A 356 -7.59 27.13 -7.98
CA VAL A 356 -7.86 25.69 -7.98
C VAL A 356 -7.47 25.06 -9.31
N SER A 357 -6.68 23.98 -9.23
CA SER A 357 -6.44 23.09 -10.36
C SER A 357 -6.90 21.67 -10.03
N ALA A 358 -7.83 21.13 -10.84
CA ALA A 358 -8.35 19.78 -10.71
C ALA A 358 -7.84 18.89 -11.85
N GLN A 359 -6.87 18.06 -11.56
CA GLN A 359 -6.26 17.10 -12.49
C GLN A 359 -6.91 15.73 -12.31
N LEU A 360 -8.00 15.49 -13.05
CA LEU A 360 -8.82 14.28 -12.93
C LEU A 360 -8.23 13.13 -13.76
N LYS A 361 -7.03 12.72 -13.39
CA LYS A 361 -6.26 11.65 -14.05
C LYS A 361 -5.33 10.93 -13.07
N PHE A 362 -4.81 9.79 -13.47
CA PHE A 362 -3.70 9.11 -12.80
C PHE A 362 -2.40 9.47 -13.50
N ASP A 363 -1.45 10.10 -12.78
CA ASP A 363 -0.18 10.55 -13.35
C ASP A 363 0.89 10.61 -12.25
N LEU A 364 1.80 9.63 -12.23
CA LEU A 364 2.85 9.52 -11.22
C LEU A 364 3.89 10.63 -11.33
N GLY A 365 4.27 11.01 -12.54
CA GLY A 365 5.23 12.09 -12.76
C GLY A 365 4.68 13.44 -12.27
N LEU A 366 3.40 13.71 -12.54
CA LEU A 366 2.72 14.89 -12.02
C LEU A 366 2.60 14.85 -10.50
N ALA A 367 2.35 13.67 -9.90
CA ALA A 367 2.30 13.53 -8.44
C ALA A 367 3.62 13.96 -7.79
N ASN A 368 4.77 13.52 -8.33
CA ASN A 368 6.07 13.90 -7.81
C ASN A 368 6.33 15.42 -7.92
N ARG A 369 5.97 16.03 -9.07
CA ARG A 369 6.07 17.48 -9.25
C ARG A 369 5.18 18.25 -8.27
N ILE A 370 3.98 17.74 -7.99
CA ILE A 370 3.07 18.34 -6.99
C ILE A 370 3.68 18.20 -5.59
N TYR A 371 4.22 17.03 -5.20
CA TYR A 371 4.91 16.89 -3.92
C TYR A 371 6.07 17.91 -3.79
N ALA A 372 6.84 18.11 -4.84
CA ALA A 372 7.96 19.04 -4.79
C ALA A 372 7.54 20.52 -4.70
N GLY A 373 6.45 20.89 -5.38
CA GLY A 373 5.99 22.29 -5.43
C GLY A 373 4.99 22.69 -4.36
N ALA A 374 4.21 21.73 -3.80
CA ALA A 374 3.22 22.04 -2.77
C ALA A 374 3.88 22.36 -1.42
N ASP A 375 3.20 23.15 -0.60
CA ASP A 375 3.60 23.47 0.76
C ASP A 375 2.89 22.53 1.77
N VAL A 376 1.62 22.22 1.54
CA VAL A 376 0.78 21.41 2.44
C VAL A 376 0.15 20.25 1.69
N TYR A 377 0.18 19.07 2.32
CA TYR A 377 -0.44 17.86 1.80
C TYR A 377 -1.68 17.47 2.62
N LEU A 378 -2.85 17.42 1.99
CA LEU A 378 -4.12 17.12 2.64
C LEU A 378 -4.45 15.62 2.52
N MET A 379 -4.61 14.94 3.64
CA MET A 379 -4.99 13.51 3.68
C MET A 379 -5.99 13.22 4.81
N PRO A 380 -7.24 13.73 4.69
CA PRO A 380 -8.26 13.59 5.72
C PRO A 380 -8.98 12.22 5.68
N SER A 381 -8.28 11.13 5.37
CA SER A 381 -8.87 9.81 5.20
C SER A 381 -9.66 9.36 6.43
N LYS A 382 -10.85 8.79 6.20
CA LYS A 382 -11.70 8.21 7.25
C LYS A 382 -11.07 6.96 7.87
N SER A 383 -10.41 6.18 7.04
CA SER A 383 -9.63 5.00 7.39
C SER A 383 -8.45 4.90 6.43
N GLU A 384 -7.26 4.70 6.97
CA GLU A 384 -6.03 4.56 6.17
C GLU A 384 -5.13 3.50 6.81
N PRO A 385 -5.09 2.29 6.28
CA PRO A 385 -4.30 1.20 6.87
C PRO A 385 -2.84 1.58 7.14
N CYS A 386 -2.17 2.15 6.17
CA CYS A 386 -0.82 2.70 6.30
C CYS A 386 -0.73 4.13 5.74
N GLY A 387 -1.13 4.30 4.48
CA GLY A 387 -0.80 5.49 3.72
C GLY A 387 0.69 5.50 3.34
N LEU A 388 0.98 5.86 2.09
CA LEU A 388 2.35 6.05 1.60
C LEU A 388 2.57 7.48 1.14
N SER A 389 1.52 8.13 0.65
CA SER A 389 1.58 9.45 0.03
C SER A 389 1.96 10.57 1.02
N GLN A 390 1.58 10.47 2.30
CA GLN A 390 2.03 11.41 3.34
C GLN A 390 3.53 11.29 3.61
N MET A 391 4.07 10.06 3.59
CA MET A 391 5.51 9.83 3.74
C MET A 391 6.27 10.36 2.52
N ASN A 392 5.74 10.13 1.31
CA ASN A 392 6.32 10.72 0.10
C ASN A 392 6.28 12.25 0.15
N ALA A 393 5.15 12.85 0.54
CA ALA A 393 5.04 14.30 0.69
C ALA A 393 6.09 14.87 1.66
N MET A 394 6.25 14.27 2.84
CA MET A 394 7.26 14.67 3.82
C MET A 394 8.69 14.57 3.28
N ARG A 395 9.01 13.53 2.51
CA ARG A 395 10.32 13.41 1.84
C ARG A 395 10.62 14.56 0.87
N TYR A 396 9.58 15.12 0.26
CA TYR A 396 9.69 16.30 -0.61
C TYR A 396 9.53 17.62 0.18
N GLY A 397 9.49 17.57 1.51
CA GLY A 397 9.31 18.74 2.36
C GLY A 397 7.93 19.40 2.25
N THR A 398 6.89 18.60 2.02
CA THR A 398 5.49 19.04 1.95
C THR A 398 4.76 18.55 3.18
N VAL A 399 4.35 19.51 4.02
CA VAL A 399 3.84 19.26 5.37
C VAL A 399 2.45 18.62 5.34
N PRO A 400 2.26 17.44 5.96
CA PRO A 400 0.98 16.76 5.95
C PRO A 400 0.00 17.32 6.97
N VAL A 401 -1.29 17.39 6.56
CA VAL A 401 -2.46 17.60 7.43
C VAL A 401 -3.36 16.36 7.29
N VAL A 402 -3.48 15.56 8.35
CA VAL A 402 -4.08 14.24 8.28
C VAL A 402 -5.09 13.97 9.38
N ASN A 403 -6.05 13.07 9.13
CA ASN A 403 -6.83 12.45 10.19
C ASN A 403 -5.96 11.45 10.96
N ALA A 404 -6.01 11.44 12.29
CA ALA A 404 -5.21 10.56 13.14
C ALA A 404 -5.81 9.14 13.20
N THR A 405 -5.77 8.43 12.08
CA THR A 405 -6.26 7.05 11.92
C THR A 405 -5.19 6.17 11.28
N GLY A 406 -5.15 4.89 11.67
CA GLY A 406 -4.24 3.89 11.09
C GLY A 406 -2.81 4.37 10.98
N GLY A 407 -2.19 4.12 9.83
CA GLY A 407 -0.81 4.50 9.58
C GLY A 407 -0.56 6.01 9.49
N LEU A 408 -1.58 6.83 9.31
CA LEU A 408 -1.43 8.29 9.37
C LEU A 408 -1.07 8.74 10.79
N LYS A 409 -1.68 8.13 11.81
CA LYS A 409 -1.35 8.38 13.22
C LYS A 409 0.06 7.95 13.55
N ASP A 410 0.51 6.82 13.00
CA ASP A 410 1.83 6.25 13.28
C ASP A 410 2.97 7.01 12.57
N THR A 411 2.70 7.56 11.37
CA THR A 411 3.72 8.21 10.52
C THR A 411 3.75 9.73 10.60
N VAL A 412 2.69 10.35 11.12
CA VAL A 412 2.57 11.81 11.24
C VAL A 412 2.33 12.19 12.72
N PRO A 413 3.35 12.10 13.58
CA PRO A 413 3.24 12.63 14.93
C PRO A 413 2.92 14.14 14.87
N PRO A 414 1.95 14.61 15.69
CA PRO A 414 1.50 16.00 15.64
C PRO A 414 2.62 16.97 16.04
N VAL A 415 2.68 18.11 15.35
CA VAL A 415 3.59 19.20 15.72
C VAL A 415 3.27 19.70 17.12
N ASP A 416 4.30 19.75 17.97
CA ASP A 416 4.28 20.40 19.27
C ASP A 416 5.19 21.64 19.22
N PRO A 417 4.62 22.84 19.22
CA PRO A 417 5.41 24.07 19.15
C PRO A 417 6.27 24.33 20.39
N THR A 418 5.93 23.70 21.53
CA THR A 418 6.69 23.90 22.78
C THR A 418 7.99 23.13 22.81
N THR A 419 8.00 21.96 22.19
CA THR A 419 9.17 21.05 22.12
C THR A 419 9.87 21.10 20.75
N ASN A 420 9.29 21.80 19.78
CA ASN A 420 9.73 21.83 18.37
C ASN A 420 9.88 20.42 17.78
N THR A 421 8.89 19.55 18.05
CA THR A 421 8.85 18.16 17.57
C THR A 421 7.61 17.93 16.69
N GLY A 422 7.49 16.71 16.15
CA GLY A 422 6.38 16.32 15.27
C GLY A 422 6.67 16.59 13.79
N LEU A 423 5.83 15.97 12.93
CA LEU A 423 6.03 15.94 11.47
C LEU A 423 4.82 16.46 10.68
N GLY A 424 3.77 16.93 11.34
CA GLY A 424 2.60 17.45 10.63
C GLY A 424 1.46 17.83 11.56
N TYR A 425 0.32 18.11 10.96
CA TYR A 425 -0.87 18.54 11.70
C TYR A 425 -1.94 17.44 11.64
N THR A 426 -2.51 17.12 12.79
CA THR A 426 -3.50 16.07 12.91
C THR A 426 -4.81 16.56 13.49
N PHE A 427 -5.91 15.91 13.14
CA PHE A 427 -7.20 16.03 13.80
C PHE A 427 -7.72 14.65 14.20
N GLN A 428 -8.58 14.57 15.23
CA GLN A 428 -8.97 13.30 15.86
C GLN A 428 -10.36 12.85 15.47
N SER A 429 -11.28 13.77 15.25
CA SER A 429 -12.67 13.47 14.93
C SER A 429 -12.93 13.66 13.46
N TYR A 430 -13.49 12.67 12.79
CA TYR A 430 -13.80 12.74 11.36
C TYR A 430 -14.96 13.70 11.09
N ASN A 431 -14.65 15.00 11.12
CA ASN A 431 -15.58 16.08 10.76
C ASN A 431 -14.85 17.28 10.15
N GLY A 432 -15.59 18.14 9.44
CA GLY A 432 -15.01 19.26 8.70
C GLY A 432 -14.43 20.37 9.56
N ASP A 433 -14.97 20.61 10.76
CA ASP A 433 -14.46 21.67 11.63
C ASP A 433 -13.15 21.29 12.32
N ASP A 434 -12.98 20.02 12.72
CA ASP A 434 -11.71 19.51 13.25
C ASP A 434 -10.63 19.51 12.16
N PHE A 435 -11.00 19.10 10.92
CA PHE A 435 -10.10 19.18 9.78
C PHE A 435 -9.70 20.62 9.47
N TRP A 436 -10.67 21.55 9.49
CA TRP A 436 -10.38 22.97 9.36
C TRP A 436 -9.43 23.46 10.44
N GLY A 437 -9.66 23.12 11.71
CA GLY A 437 -8.81 23.50 12.82
C GLY A 437 -7.36 23.02 12.68
N ALA A 438 -7.14 21.83 12.08
CA ALA A 438 -5.79 21.37 11.78
C ALA A 438 -5.14 22.17 10.65
N ILE A 439 -5.89 22.51 9.60
CA ILE A 439 -5.43 23.40 8.52
C ILE A 439 -5.09 24.79 9.05
N ASP A 440 -5.94 25.37 9.87
CA ASP A 440 -5.75 26.70 10.43
C ASP A 440 -4.47 26.79 11.27
N ARG A 441 -4.19 25.78 12.13
CA ARG A 441 -2.91 25.70 12.86
C ARG A 441 -1.71 25.56 11.92
N CYS A 442 -1.83 24.77 10.86
CA CYS A 442 -0.79 24.60 9.85
C CYS A 442 -0.48 25.93 9.13
N LEU A 443 -1.52 26.61 8.68
CA LEU A 443 -1.40 27.91 8.02
C LEU A 443 -0.90 29.00 8.97
N GLY A 444 -1.26 28.90 10.26
CA GLY A 444 -0.72 29.79 11.31
C GLY A 444 0.82 29.74 11.38
N LEU A 445 1.41 28.54 11.39
CA LEU A 445 2.86 28.38 11.33
C LEU A 445 3.43 28.90 10.00
N TYR A 446 2.81 28.58 8.89
CA TYR A 446 3.26 29.00 7.55
C TYR A 446 3.37 30.52 7.41
N TRP A 447 2.34 31.27 7.90
CA TRP A 447 2.26 32.70 7.75
C TRP A 447 3.03 33.50 8.80
N HIS A 448 3.13 32.99 10.04
CA HIS A 448 3.60 33.79 11.17
C HIS A 448 4.97 33.39 11.71
N ASP A 449 5.47 32.19 11.37
CA ASP A 449 6.78 31.70 11.82
C ASP A 449 7.49 30.93 10.71
N ARG A 450 8.16 31.66 9.85
CA ARG A 450 8.86 31.08 8.69
C ARG A 450 10.04 30.19 9.09
N ASP A 451 10.71 30.52 10.18
CA ASP A 451 11.85 29.71 10.68
C ASP A 451 11.33 28.37 11.24
N GLY A 452 10.28 28.42 12.06
CA GLY A 452 9.60 27.21 12.55
C GLY A 452 9.05 26.34 11.40
N TRP A 453 8.50 26.97 10.35
CA TRP A 453 8.07 26.26 9.14
C TRP A 453 9.23 25.57 8.44
N ASN A 454 10.35 26.22 8.25
CA ASN A 454 11.53 25.66 7.64
C ASN A 454 12.14 24.52 8.49
N ASP A 455 12.10 24.64 9.81
CA ASP A 455 12.55 23.59 10.72
C ASP A 455 11.62 22.35 10.66
N LEU A 456 10.32 22.53 10.52
CA LEU A 456 9.37 21.45 10.28
C LEU A 456 9.69 20.71 8.97
N ILE A 457 9.93 21.45 7.88
CA ILE A 457 10.33 20.84 6.59
C ILE A 457 11.61 20.03 6.73
N ARG A 458 12.62 20.54 7.46
CA ARG A 458 13.87 19.78 7.69
C ARG A 458 13.61 18.48 8.46
N ARG A 459 12.75 18.50 9.47
CA ARG A 459 12.38 17.29 10.21
C ARG A 459 11.70 16.28 9.31
N ASP A 460 10.74 16.72 8.48
CA ASP A 460 10.02 15.89 7.53
C ASP A 460 10.99 15.22 6.54
N MET A 461 11.87 16.00 5.91
CA MET A 461 12.84 15.48 4.95
C MET A 461 13.91 14.58 5.57
N SER A 462 14.21 14.74 6.86
CA SER A 462 15.18 13.91 7.59
C SER A 462 14.57 12.63 8.19
N ALA A 463 13.25 12.50 8.21
CA ALA A 463 12.58 11.34 8.77
C ALA A 463 12.87 10.08 7.94
N ASP A 464 13.25 8.99 8.62
CA ASP A 464 13.54 7.72 7.97
C ASP A 464 12.26 6.91 7.75
N PHE A 465 11.74 6.98 6.53
CA PHE A 465 10.61 6.18 6.06
C PHE A 465 11.05 4.98 5.20
N SER A 466 12.33 4.62 5.20
CA SER A 466 12.82 3.48 4.43
C SER A 466 12.25 2.13 4.90
N TRP A 467 12.38 1.12 4.05
CA TRP A 467 12.00 -0.27 4.40
C TRP A 467 12.92 -0.94 5.41
N LYS A 468 14.01 -0.31 5.84
CA LYS A 468 15.00 -0.90 6.75
C LYS A 468 14.38 -1.31 8.09
N LYS A 469 13.77 -0.37 8.81
CA LYS A 469 13.11 -0.65 10.11
C LYS A 469 11.93 -1.64 9.99
N PRO A 470 11.01 -1.51 9.01
CA PRO A 470 10.00 -2.53 8.77
C PRO A 470 10.59 -3.92 8.55
N ALA A 471 11.65 -4.06 7.73
CA ALA A 471 12.30 -5.34 7.50
C ALA A 471 12.90 -5.95 8.77
N GLU A 472 13.52 -5.14 9.63
CA GLU A 472 14.02 -5.57 10.94
C GLU A 472 12.87 -6.11 11.82
N LYS A 473 11.73 -5.40 11.92
CA LYS A 473 10.55 -5.86 12.66
C LYS A 473 9.95 -7.17 12.09
N TYR A 474 9.93 -7.32 10.77
CA TYR A 474 9.52 -8.58 10.15
C TYR A 474 10.50 -9.72 10.49
N MET A 475 11.81 -9.48 10.48
CA MET A 475 12.79 -10.47 10.90
C MET A 475 12.61 -10.90 12.35
N GLU A 476 12.35 -9.95 13.27
CA GLU A 476 12.03 -10.25 14.67
C GLU A 476 10.79 -11.14 14.77
N LEU A 477 9.73 -10.85 13.99
CA LEU A 477 8.54 -11.68 13.92
C LEU A 477 8.86 -13.10 13.43
N PHE A 478 9.64 -13.24 12.35
CA PHE A 478 10.01 -14.53 11.78
C PHE A 478 10.88 -15.36 12.73
N HIS A 479 11.85 -14.73 13.40
CA HIS A 479 12.66 -15.39 14.43
C HIS A 479 11.80 -15.92 15.58
N ARG A 480 10.86 -15.10 16.06
CA ARG A 480 9.94 -15.52 17.14
C ARG A 480 9.06 -16.72 16.75
N LEU A 481 8.67 -16.85 15.48
CA LEU A 481 7.87 -17.96 14.99
C LEU A 481 8.67 -19.24 14.84
N LYS A 482 9.98 -19.13 14.61
CA LYS A 482 10.86 -20.29 14.46
C LYS A 482 11.27 -20.90 15.79
N GLY A 483 11.31 -20.13 16.87
CA GLY A 483 11.71 -20.54 18.24
C GLY A 483 13.17 -20.31 18.51
#